data_3cacc5a445c739407b37bdacd0c44e49
#
_entry.id   3cacc5a445c739407b37bdacd0c44e49
#
_cell.length_a   1.000
_cell.length_b   1.000
_cell.length_c   1.000
_cell.angle_alpha   90.00
_cell.angle_beta   90.00
_cell.angle_gamma   90.00
#
_symmetry.space_group_name_H-M   'P 1'
#
loop_
_entity.id
_entity.type
_entity.pdbx_description
1 polymer ?
#
loop_
_entity_poly.entity_id
_entity_poly.type
_entity_poly.pdbx_seq_one_letter_code
_entity_poly.pdbx_strand_id
1 'polypeptide(L)'
;MKNYSAPTFDQLPTISVVTPSFNQGKYLAETLDSVLTQDYPKLEYIVIDGGSTDESVGLLKRYDKELSFWVSEPDQGQSHALNKGFSRATGDILCWLNSDDKFAPDALWQVATAFMTSKADMVAGICEIYEDDKLVHRH
;
A
#
# COMPACT_ATOMS: atom_id res chain seq x y z
N MET A 1 -28.40 -21.73 5.76
CA MET A 1 -27.60 -20.49 5.86
C MET A 1 -26.26 -20.83 6.47
N LYS A 2 -25.16 -20.65 5.73
CA LYS A 2 -23.84 -20.72 6.34
C LYS A 2 -23.68 -19.48 7.20
N ASN A 3 -23.59 -19.64 8.52
CA ASN A 3 -23.24 -18.55 9.42
C ASN A 3 -21.82 -18.09 9.06
N TYR A 4 -21.70 -17.00 8.34
CA TYR A 4 -20.44 -16.31 8.16
C TYR A 4 -20.13 -15.59 9.48
N SER A 5 -19.40 -16.25 10.35
CA SER A 5 -18.73 -15.54 11.44
C SER A 5 -17.61 -14.70 10.86
N ALA A 6 -17.49 -13.44 11.27
CA ALA A 6 -16.35 -12.61 10.88
C ALA A 6 -15.05 -13.34 11.25
N PRO A 7 -14.01 -13.27 10.42
CA PRO A 7 -12.73 -13.93 10.70
C PRO A 7 -12.12 -13.36 11.98
N THR A 8 -11.53 -14.23 12.79
CA THR A 8 -10.75 -13.81 13.96
C THR A 8 -9.43 -13.18 13.51
N PHE A 9 -8.78 -12.41 14.38
CA PHE A 9 -7.48 -11.79 14.10
C PHE A 9 -6.47 -12.81 13.54
N ASP A 10 -6.37 -14.00 14.15
CA ASP A 10 -5.41 -15.04 13.74
C ASP A 10 -5.69 -15.61 12.34
N GLN A 11 -6.92 -15.51 11.87
CA GLN A 11 -7.34 -16.00 10.55
C GLN A 11 -7.08 -14.99 9.43
N LEU A 12 -6.83 -13.73 9.77
CA LEU A 12 -6.55 -12.68 8.78
C LEU A 12 -5.15 -12.87 8.17
N PRO A 13 -4.98 -12.75 6.86
CA PRO A 13 -3.66 -12.73 6.24
C PRO A 13 -2.93 -11.43 6.57
N THR A 14 -1.61 -11.50 6.70
CA THR A 14 -0.77 -10.30 6.74
C THR A 14 -0.63 -9.73 5.33
N ILE A 15 -0.91 -8.45 5.18
CA ILE A 15 -0.77 -7.74 3.90
C ILE A 15 0.45 -6.83 3.97
N SER A 16 1.42 -7.07 3.08
CA SER A 16 2.55 -6.18 2.86
C SER A 16 2.24 -5.24 1.71
N VAL A 17 2.21 -3.95 2.00
CA VAL A 17 2.08 -2.88 1.00
C VAL A 17 3.45 -2.25 0.78
N VAL A 18 3.90 -2.16 -0.47
CA VAL A 18 5.13 -1.49 -0.85
C VAL A 18 4.80 -0.23 -1.65
N THR A 19 5.31 0.91 -1.21
CA THR A 19 5.21 2.17 -1.96
C THR A 19 6.60 2.60 -2.44
N PRO A 20 6.86 2.56 -3.75
CA PRO A 20 8.04 3.20 -4.33
C PRO A 20 7.80 4.70 -4.40
N SER A 21 8.80 5.51 -4.04
CA SER A 21 8.70 6.96 -4.03
C SER A 21 9.96 7.60 -4.61
N PHE A 22 9.79 8.64 -5.41
CA PHE A 22 10.87 9.51 -5.85
C PHE A 22 10.34 10.89 -6.21
N ASN A 23 10.69 11.91 -5.41
CA ASN A 23 10.27 13.31 -5.61
C ASN A 23 8.73 13.48 -5.75
N GLN A 24 7.97 12.77 -4.93
CA GLN A 24 6.50 12.79 -4.90
C GLN A 24 5.95 13.41 -3.61
N GLY A 25 6.72 14.27 -2.95
CA GLY A 25 6.33 14.87 -1.68
C GLY A 25 4.98 15.57 -1.68
N LYS A 26 4.58 16.11 -2.84
CA LYS A 26 3.26 16.73 -3.01
C LYS A 26 2.09 15.76 -2.78
N TYR A 27 2.25 14.48 -3.11
CA TYR A 27 1.18 13.48 -3.07
C TYR A 27 1.40 12.42 -1.98
N LEU A 28 2.64 12.23 -1.55
CA LEU A 28 3.03 11.13 -0.69
C LEU A 28 2.24 11.07 0.63
N ALA A 29 1.92 12.20 1.24
CA ALA A 29 1.15 12.22 2.48
C ALA A 29 -0.24 11.60 2.29
N GLU A 30 -0.94 11.95 1.20
CA GLU A 30 -2.27 11.38 0.90
C GLU A 30 -2.19 9.88 0.61
N THR A 31 -1.13 9.43 -0.06
CA THR A 31 -0.86 8.01 -0.30
C THR A 31 -0.67 7.26 1.02
N LEU A 32 0.22 7.76 1.90
CA LEU A 32 0.48 7.17 3.21
C LEU A 32 -0.80 7.08 4.05
N ASP A 33 -1.55 8.16 4.13
CA ASP A 33 -2.80 8.21 4.89
C ASP A 33 -3.82 7.22 4.34
N SER A 34 -3.94 7.08 3.02
CA SER A 34 -4.89 6.15 2.40
C SER A 34 -4.62 4.69 2.74
N VAL A 35 -3.37 4.34 3.03
CA VAL A 35 -2.98 2.99 3.49
C VAL A 35 -3.18 2.85 4.99
N LEU A 36 -2.70 3.80 5.77
CA LEU A 36 -2.72 3.73 7.24
C LEU A 36 -4.12 3.83 7.84
N THR A 37 -5.03 4.54 7.17
CA THR A 37 -6.44 4.67 7.60
C THR A 37 -7.34 3.52 7.16
N GLN A 38 -6.80 2.47 6.52
CA GLN A 38 -7.56 1.27 6.20
C GLN A 38 -8.04 0.50 7.43
N ASP A 39 -7.45 0.77 8.58
CA ASP A 39 -7.75 0.06 9.84
C ASP A 39 -7.67 -1.46 9.69
N TYR A 40 -6.69 -1.92 8.90
CA TYR A 40 -6.43 -3.33 8.70
C TYR A 40 -5.39 -3.83 9.71
N PRO A 41 -5.73 -4.77 10.61
CA PRO A 41 -4.91 -5.04 11.79
C PRO A 41 -3.59 -5.76 11.51
N LYS A 42 -3.43 -6.43 10.36
CA LYS A 42 -2.21 -7.13 9.95
C LYS A 42 -1.59 -6.47 8.72
N LEU A 43 -1.35 -5.17 8.80
CA LEU A 43 -0.67 -4.39 7.77
C LEU A 43 0.82 -4.32 8.04
N GLU A 44 1.63 -4.65 7.03
CA GLU A 44 3.04 -4.32 6.94
C GLU A 44 3.22 -3.27 5.83
N TYR A 45 3.53 -2.04 6.21
CA TYR A 45 3.69 -0.96 5.24
C TYR A 45 5.15 -0.56 5.08
N ILE A 46 5.66 -0.70 3.86
CA ILE A 46 7.06 -0.48 3.47
C ILE A 46 7.13 0.63 2.43
N VAL A 47 7.97 1.63 2.65
CA VAL A 47 8.22 2.70 1.69
C VAL A 47 9.69 2.70 1.26
N ILE A 48 9.92 2.64 -0.03
CA ILE A 48 11.26 2.70 -0.63
C ILE A 48 11.37 3.98 -1.44
N ASP A 49 12.12 4.93 -0.89
CA ASP A 49 12.37 6.21 -1.53
C ASP A 49 13.72 6.19 -2.27
N GLY A 50 13.70 6.61 -3.51
CA GLY A 50 14.84 6.56 -4.44
C GLY A 50 15.87 7.69 -4.26
N GLY A 51 15.95 8.28 -3.07
CA GLY A 51 16.85 9.40 -2.79
C GLY A 51 16.23 10.75 -3.16
N SER A 52 14.98 10.98 -2.77
CA SER A 52 14.26 12.24 -3.02
C SER A 52 15.00 13.44 -2.45
N THR A 53 14.90 14.56 -3.16
CA THR A 53 15.48 15.87 -2.77
C THR A 53 14.41 16.90 -2.41
N ASP A 54 13.14 16.55 -2.54
CA ASP A 54 12.00 17.36 -2.11
C ASP A 54 11.62 17.08 -0.63
N GLU A 55 10.40 17.42 -0.22
CA GLU A 55 9.90 17.18 1.14
C GLU A 55 9.62 15.71 1.50
N SER A 56 9.77 14.77 0.57
CA SER A 56 9.42 13.35 0.77
C SER A 56 10.12 12.74 1.99
N VAL A 57 11.43 12.94 2.14
CA VAL A 57 12.18 12.38 3.28
C VAL A 57 11.72 12.96 4.60
N GLY A 58 11.40 14.27 4.64
CA GLY A 58 10.82 14.92 5.82
C GLY A 58 9.46 14.34 6.20
N LEU A 59 8.63 14.01 5.21
CA LEU A 59 7.37 13.31 5.39
C LEU A 59 7.59 11.91 5.99
N LEU A 60 8.46 11.09 5.39
CA LEU A 60 8.75 9.74 5.87
C LEU A 60 9.24 9.73 7.33
N LYS A 61 10.06 10.70 7.72
CA LYS A 61 10.47 10.86 9.12
C LYS A 61 9.29 11.13 10.06
N ARG A 62 8.28 11.89 9.62
CA ARG A 62 7.08 12.14 10.43
C ARG A 62 6.21 10.88 10.59
N TYR A 63 6.18 10.02 9.59
CA TYR A 63 5.42 8.75 9.59
C TYR A 63 6.23 7.56 10.13
N ASP A 64 7.44 7.77 10.61
CA ASP A 64 8.38 6.70 11.01
C ASP A 64 7.77 5.66 11.96
N LYS A 65 6.93 6.10 12.89
CA LYS A 65 6.30 5.21 13.88
C LYS A 65 5.16 4.38 13.31
N GLU A 66 4.53 4.82 12.23
CA GLU A 66 3.41 4.15 11.59
C GLU A 66 3.87 3.20 10.48
N LEU A 67 5.07 3.41 9.94
CA LEU A 67 5.63 2.58 8.89
C LEU A 67 6.37 1.38 9.49
N SER A 68 6.21 0.20 8.88
CA SER A 68 6.95 -0.99 9.27
C SER A 68 8.42 -0.89 8.89
N PHE A 69 8.71 -0.28 7.75
CA PHE A 69 10.05 0.03 7.28
C PHE A 69 10.01 1.14 6.23
N TRP A 70 11.02 1.97 6.21
CA TRP A 70 11.30 2.88 5.11
C TRP A 70 12.79 3.16 4.98
N VAL A 71 13.21 3.50 3.77
CA VAL A 71 14.58 3.93 3.47
C VAL A 71 14.54 4.95 2.34
N SER A 72 15.47 5.90 2.39
CA SER A 72 15.73 6.83 1.29
C SER A 72 17.18 6.68 0.85
N GLU A 73 17.36 6.17 -0.34
CA GLU A 73 18.69 5.98 -0.96
C GLU A 73 18.53 5.92 -2.48
N PRO A 74 19.54 6.34 -3.26
CA PRO A 74 19.49 6.23 -4.71
C PRO A 74 19.17 4.82 -5.18
N ASP A 75 18.31 4.71 -6.19
CA ASP A 75 17.94 3.46 -6.84
C ASP A 75 17.98 3.58 -8.37
N GLN A 76 17.58 2.52 -9.06
CA GLN A 76 17.53 2.45 -10.52
C GLN A 76 16.09 2.57 -11.06
N GLY A 77 15.21 3.22 -10.30
CA GLY A 77 13.82 3.46 -10.66
C GLY A 77 12.83 2.56 -9.94
N GLN A 78 11.55 2.70 -10.31
CA GLN A 78 10.41 2.09 -9.64
C GLN A 78 10.55 0.58 -9.44
N SER A 79 10.95 -0.16 -10.48
CA SER A 79 11.09 -1.62 -10.39
C SER A 79 12.17 -2.03 -9.38
N HIS A 80 13.27 -1.28 -9.30
CA HIS A 80 14.31 -1.54 -8.30
C HIS A 80 13.79 -1.25 -6.89
N ALA A 81 13.07 -0.16 -6.68
CA ALA A 81 12.44 0.15 -5.41
C ALA A 81 11.44 -0.94 -4.98
N LEU A 82 10.58 -1.40 -5.90
CA LEU A 82 9.64 -2.49 -5.64
C LEU A 82 10.35 -3.79 -5.26
N ASN A 83 11.43 -4.16 -5.97
CA ASN A 83 12.22 -5.34 -5.65
C ASN A 83 12.83 -5.24 -4.24
N LYS A 84 13.37 -4.08 -3.87
CA LYS A 84 13.87 -3.85 -2.51
C LYS A 84 12.77 -4.02 -1.46
N GLY A 85 11.60 -3.44 -1.69
CA GLY A 85 10.46 -3.53 -0.79
C GLY A 85 9.95 -4.96 -0.64
N PHE A 86 9.73 -5.66 -1.75
CA PHE A 86 9.25 -7.04 -1.72
C PHE A 86 10.27 -8.02 -1.12
N SER A 87 11.56 -7.78 -1.26
CA SER A 87 12.57 -8.61 -0.59
C SER A 87 12.56 -8.50 0.94
N ARG A 88 11.96 -7.44 1.47
CA ARG A 88 11.77 -7.23 2.92
C ARG A 88 10.41 -7.67 3.41
N ALA A 89 9.43 -7.71 2.53
CA ALA A 89 8.06 -8.04 2.87
C ALA A 89 7.95 -9.45 3.46
N THR A 90 7.17 -9.59 4.52
CA THR A 90 6.94 -10.86 5.23
C THR A 90 5.49 -11.31 5.20
N GLY A 91 4.61 -10.53 4.57
CA GLY A 91 3.18 -10.81 4.52
C GLY A 91 2.80 -11.98 3.65
N ASP A 92 1.61 -12.51 3.90
CA ASP A 92 1.00 -13.57 3.10
C ASP A 92 0.53 -13.04 1.74
N ILE A 93 0.16 -11.78 1.69
CA ILE A 93 -0.29 -11.06 0.50
C ILE A 93 0.68 -9.90 0.24
N LEU A 94 1.16 -9.81 -0.99
CA LEU A 94 2.04 -8.73 -1.43
C LEU A 94 1.28 -7.82 -2.40
N CYS A 95 1.34 -6.52 -2.17
CA CYS A 95 0.83 -5.54 -3.12
C CYS A 95 1.69 -4.27 -3.11
N TRP A 96 1.51 -3.42 -4.11
CA TRP A 96 2.16 -2.12 -4.14
C TRP A 96 1.15 -1.01 -4.45
N LEU A 97 1.49 0.17 -4.02
CA LEU A 97 0.76 1.40 -4.32
C LEU A 97 1.77 2.48 -4.66
N ASN A 98 1.63 3.12 -5.81
CA ASN A 98 2.51 4.22 -6.19
C ASN A 98 2.33 5.42 -5.26
N SER A 99 3.35 6.25 -5.14
CA SER A 99 3.39 7.38 -4.20
C SER A 99 2.52 8.58 -4.58
N ASP A 100 1.81 8.50 -5.68
CA ASP A 100 0.81 9.46 -6.18
C ASP A 100 -0.60 8.85 -6.34
N ASP A 101 -0.76 7.58 -5.94
CA ASP A 101 -2.04 6.88 -5.93
C ASP A 101 -2.61 6.74 -4.51
N LYS A 102 -3.88 6.39 -4.40
CA LYS A 102 -4.58 6.19 -3.12
C LYS A 102 -5.43 4.92 -3.15
N PHE A 103 -5.47 4.21 -2.04
CA PHE A 103 -6.49 3.18 -1.82
C PHE A 103 -7.85 3.82 -1.51
N ALA A 104 -8.91 3.25 -2.08
CA ALA A 104 -10.26 3.53 -1.64
C ALA A 104 -10.49 3.00 -0.22
N PRO A 105 -11.48 3.52 0.52
CA PRO A 105 -11.86 2.96 1.82
C PRO A 105 -12.10 1.45 1.74
N ASP A 106 -11.70 0.72 2.79
CA ASP A 106 -11.86 -0.74 2.93
C ASP A 106 -11.15 -1.61 1.87
N ALA A 107 -10.26 -1.02 1.05
CA ALA A 107 -9.57 -1.76 -0.02
C ALA A 107 -8.80 -2.98 0.52
N LEU A 108 -8.05 -2.84 1.61
CA LEU A 108 -7.29 -3.96 2.19
C LEU A 108 -8.19 -5.05 2.77
N TRP A 109 -9.34 -4.68 3.35
CA TRP A 109 -10.33 -5.65 3.81
C TRP A 109 -10.95 -6.42 2.66
N GLN A 110 -11.24 -5.75 1.53
CA GLN A 110 -11.74 -6.40 0.31
C GLN A 110 -10.71 -7.35 -0.29
N VAL A 111 -9.44 -6.95 -0.32
CA VAL A 111 -8.32 -7.80 -0.78
C VAL A 111 -8.21 -9.05 0.11
N ALA A 112 -8.16 -8.88 1.43
CA ALA A 112 -8.10 -10.01 2.36
C ALA A 112 -9.29 -10.97 2.17
N THR A 113 -10.50 -10.44 2.06
CA THR A 113 -11.71 -11.23 1.85
C THR A 113 -11.65 -12.01 0.53
N ALA A 114 -11.19 -11.37 -0.55
CA ALA A 114 -11.07 -12.04 -1.86
C ALA A 114 -10.10 -13.24 -1.80
N PHE A 115 -8.94 -13.10 -1.17
CA PHE A 115 -7.99 -14.21 -1.00
C PHE A 115 -8.53 -15.30 -0.06
N MET A 116 -9.21 -14.93 1.01
CA MET A 116 -9.76 -15.90 1.98
C MET A 116 -10.95 -16.70 1.42
N THR A 117 -11.70 -16.15 0.48
CA THR A 117 -12.92 -16.76 -0.08
C THR A 117 -12.71 -17.40 -1.46
N SER A 118 -11.55 -17.25 -2.04
CA SER A 118 -11.21 -17.83 -3.35
C SER A 118 -9.89 -18.59 -3.28
N LYS A 119 -9.56 -19.29 -4.38
CA LYS A 119 -8.24 -19.91 -4.57
C LYS A 119 -7.38 -19.10 -5.55
N ALA A 120 -7.62 -17.80 -5.63
CA ALA A 120 -6.90 -16.93 -6.54
C ALA A 120 -5.46 -16.71 -6.05
N ASP A 121 -4.51 -16.74 -6.97
CA ASP A 121 -3.10 -16.37 -6.71
C ASP A 121 -2.89 -14.86 -6.90
N MET A 122 -3.82 -14.18 -7.55
CA MET A 122 -3.78 -12.74 -7.80
C MET A 122 -5.18 -12.14 -7.76
N VAL A 123 -5.29 -10.95 -7.18
CA VAL A 123 -6.52 -10.15 -7.15
C VAL A 123 -6.22 -8.78 -7.73
N ALA A 124 -7.06 -8.31 -8.64
CA ALA A 124 -7.02 -6.97 -9.19
C ALA A 124 -8.27 -6.19 -8.78
N GLY A 125 -8.08 -4.94 -8.39
CA GLY A 125 -9.17 -4.02 -8.09
C GLY A 125 -9.57 -3.17 -9.31
N ILE A 126 -10.58 -2.33 -9.12
CA ILE A 126 -10.97 -1.31 -10.08
C ILE A 126 -10.09 -0.07 -9.86
N CYS A 127 -9.52 0.44 -10.93
CA CYS A 127 -8.79 1.71 -10.91
C CYS A 127 -9.71 2.85 -11.37
N GLU A 128 -9.80 3.89 -10.55
CA GLU A 128 -10.52 5.12 -10.86
C GLU A 128 -9.51 6.26 -11.05
N ILE A 129 -9.64 6.99 -12.15
CA ILE A 129 -8.78 8.13 -12.48
C ILE A 129 -9.56 9.41 -12.24
N TYR A 130 -8.99 10.32 -11.47
CA TYR A 130 -9.55 11.61 -11.14
C TYR A 130 -8.70 12.74 -11.71
N GLU A 131 -9.36 13.76 -12.26
CA GLU A 131 -8.76 15.05 -12.63
C GLU A 131 -9.55 16.15 -11.91
N ASP A 132 -8.87 17.00 -11.14
CA ASP A 132 -9.49 18.07 -10.36
C ASP A 132 -10.71 17.57 -9.55
N ASP A 133 -10.54 16.47 -8.82
CA ASP A 133 -11.57 15.80 -8.01
C ASP A 133 -12.79 15.26 -8.80
N LYS A 134 -12.71 15.22 -10.11
CA LYS A 134 -13.73 14.62 -10.96
C LYS A 134 -13.28 13.26 -11.47
N LEU A 135 -14.14 12.25 -11.30
CA LEU A 135 -13.93 10.94 -11.91
C LEU A 135 -13.97 11.07 -13.43
N VAL A 136 -12.85 10.80 -14.11
CA VAL A 136 -12.75 10.87 -15.57
C VAL A 136 -12.71 9.50 -16.22
N HIS A 137 -12.22 8.48 -15.49
CA HIS A 137 -12.13 7.14 -16.04
C HIS A 137 -12.18 6.05 -14.95
N ARG A 138 -12.65 4.84 -15.33
CA ARG A 138 -12.68 3.65 -14.49
C ARG A 138 -12.29 2.42 -15.32
N HIS A 139 -11.34 1.66 -14.82
CA HIS A 139 -10.85 0.41 -15.44
C HIS A 139 -11.20 -0.81 -14.60
#